data_61d791229a98a7f85597b95880f329fb
#
_entry.id   61d791229a98a7f85597b95880f329fb
#
_cell.length_a   1.000
_cell.length_b   1.000
_cell.length_c   1.000
_cell.angle_alpha   90.00
_cell.angle_beta   90.00
_cell.angle_gamma   90.00
#
_symmetry.space_group_name_H-M   'P 1'
#
loop_
_entity.id
_entity.type
_entity.pdbx_description
1 polymer ?
#
loop_
_entity_poly.entity_id
_entity_poly.type
_entity_poly.pdbx_seq_one_letter_code
_entity_poly.pdbx_strand_id
1 'polypeptide(L)'
;MAELSPPPSSQGRARATVEWAADSILEATAAESVFLWHQNTTILRQGVLGESRAVTPGPILEAARLSPARETYLPDLQALPGRVEFGYLPRNAQAVLLQPLCAGESMLVLGTDRKRAFSPRDIAWVSALGSQLAPLLREVR
;
A
#
# COMPACT_ATOMS: atom_id res chain seq x y z
N MET A 1 15.07 31.89 -22.32
CA MET A 1 14.57 30.61 -22.81
C MET A 1 14.55 29.61 -21.63
N ALA A 2 13.41 29.01 -21.41
CA ALA A 2 13.31 28.03 -20.34
C ALA A 2 14.10 26.78 -20.73
N GLU A 3 14.93 26.31 -19.82
CA GLU A 3 15.60 25.04 -20.03
C GLU A 3 14.59 23.91 -19.89
N LEU A 4 14.66 22.99 -20.83
CA LEU A 4 13.87 21.77 -20.74
C LEU A 4 14.55 20.85 -19.74
N SER A 5 13.82 20.44 -18.72
CA SER A 5 14.32 19.44 -17.80
C SER A 5 14.58 18.14 -18.55
N PRO A 6 15.66 17.42 -18.27
CA PRO A 6 15.84 16.12 -18.89
C PRO A 6 14.68 15.20 -18.52
N PRO A 7 14.30 14.24 -19.38
CA PRO A 7 13.27 13.30 -19.05
C PRO A 7 13.68 12.50 -17.81
N PRO A 8 12.74 12.12 -16.95
CA PRO A 8 13.06 11.32 -15.77
C PRO A 8 13.64 9.98 -16.21
N SER A 9 14.54 9.43 -15.39
CA SER A 9 15.03 8.08 -15.59
C SER A 9 13.88 7.08 -15.51
N SER A 10 14.09 5.84 -15.96
CA SER A 10 13.07 4.78 -15.79
C SER A 10 12.66 4.66 -14.33
N GLN A 11 13.62 4.74 -13.41
CA GLN A 11 13.34 4.70 -11.98
C GLN A 11 12.51 5.89 -11.53
N GLY A 12 12.78 7.07 -12.05
CA GLY A 12 12.00 8.28 -11.73
C GLY A 12 10.58 8.19 -12.27
N ARG A 13 10.39 7.64 -13.46
CA ARG A 13 9.05 7.44 -14.02
C ARG A 13 8.26 6.39 -13.23
N ALA A 14 8.93 5.30 -12.83
CA ALA A 14 8.30 4.28 -12.03
C ALA A 14 7.82 4.86 -10.71
N ARG A 15 8.65 5.67 -10.05
CA ARG A 15 8.29 6.30 -8.78
C ARG A 15 7.12 7.27 -8.95
N ALA A 16 7.13 8.07 -10.00
CA ALA A 16 6.03 9.00 -10.28
C ALA A 16 4.71 8.26 -10.51
N THR A 17 4.75 7.13 -11.20
CA THR A 17 3.57 6.31 -11.44
C THR A 17 3.05 5.70 -10.15
N VAL A 18 3.94 5.23 -9.28
CA VAL A 18 3.57 4.69 -7.98
C VAL A 18 2.91 5.77 -7.11
N GLU A 19 3.46 6.98 -7.10
CA GLU A 19 2.87 8.10 -6.36
C GLU A 19 1.49 8.45 -6.91
N TRP A 20 1.34 8.49 -8.23
CA TRP A 20 0.04 8.72 -8.86
C TRP A 20 -0.98 7.65 -8.45
N ALA A 21 -0.56 6.39 -8.43
CA ALA A 21 -1.44 5.29 -8.04
C ALA A 21 -1.91 5.44 -6.59
N ALA A 22 -1.01 5.81 -5.68
CA ALA A 22 -1.37 6.04 -4.29
C ALA A 22 -2.36 7.19 -4.15
N ASP A 23 -2.14 8.29 -4.86
CA ASP A 23 -3.07 9.42 -4.87
C ASP A 23 -4.45 8.99 -5.40
N SER A 24 -4.47 8.18 -6.44
CA SER A 24 -5.71 7.67 -7.02
C SER A 24 -6.48 6.78 -6.02
N ILE A 25 -5.77 5.96 -5.27
CA ILE A 25 -6.39 5.14 -4.23
C ILE A 25 -7.02 6.02 -3.15
N LEU A 26 -6.30 7.05 -2.70
CA LEU A 26 -6.81 7.97 -1.68
C LEU A 26 -8.05 8.73 -2.16
N GLU A 27 -8.13 9.06 -3.45
CA GLU A 27 -9.29 9.75 -4.00
C GLU A 27 -10.47 8.83 -4.29
N ALA A 28 -10.20 7.62 -4.77
CA ALA A 28 -11.24 6.75 -5.31
C ALA A 28 -11.82 5.77 -4.29
N THR A 29 -11.17 5.57 -3.15
CA THR A 29 -11.62 4.63 -2.12
C THR A 29 -11.73 5.32 -0.77
N ALA A 30 -12.18 4.57 0.23
CA ALA A 30 -12.23 5.06 1.60
C ALA A 30 -10.87 5.06 2.30
N ALA A 31 -9.80 4.68 1.61
CA ALA A 31 -8.45 4.66 2.20
C ALA A 31 -8.03 6.05 2.63
N GLU A 32 -7.47 6.17 3.83
CA GLU A 32 -6.88 7.39 4.34
C GLU A 32 -5.36 7.31 4.36
N SER A 33 -4.81 6.10 4.31
CA SER A 33 -3.38 5.85 4.39
C SER A 33 -3.00 4.84 3.34
N VAL A 34 -1.89 5.10 2.64
CA VAL A 34 -1.33 4.18 1.64
C VAL A 34 0.15 4.04 1.91
N PHE A 35 0.60 2.81 2.08
CA PHE A 35 2.01 2.47 2.21
C PHE A 35 2.37 1.46 1.14
N LEU A 36 3.56 1.59 0.60
CA LEU A 36 4.12 0.58 -0.28
C LEU A 36 5.46 0.12 0.29
N TRP A 37 5.51 -1.14 0.65
CA TRP A 37 6.70 -1.80 1.16
C TRP A 37 7.27 -2.68 0.05
N HIS A 38 8.59 -2.65 -0.11
CA HIS A 38 9.26 -3.41 -1.16
C HIS A 38 10.61 -3.86 -0.64
N GLN A 39 10.84 -5.17 -0.59
CA GLN A 39 12.12 -5.75 -0.20
C GLN A 39 12.70 -5.12 1.07
N ASN A 40 11.93 -5.17 2.14
CA ASN A 40 12.28 -4.66 3.47
C ASN A 40 12.43 -3.13 3.57
N THR A 41 11.94 -2.40 2.58
CA THR A 41 12.01 -0.93 2.57
C THR A 41 10.63 -0.34 2.31
N THR A 42 10.25 0.66 3.10
CA THR A 42 9.05 1.44 2.82
C THR A 42 9.40 2.47 1.75
N ILE A 43 8.91 2.27 0.54
CA ILE A 43 9.26 3.14 -0.59
C ILE A 43 8.25 4.24 -0.83
N LEU A 44 7.06 4.13 -0.23
CA LEU A 44 6.01 5.15 -0.35
C LEU A 44 5.16 5.16 0.90
N ARG A 45 4.81 6.35 1.33
CA ARG A 45 3.82 6.57 2.40
C ARG A 45 3.08 7.86 2.09
N GLN A 46 1.75 7.78 2.00
CA GLN A 46 0.91 8.93 1.71
C GLN A 46 -0.36 8.87 2.55
N GLY A 47 -0.96 10.03 2.76
CA GLY A 47 -2.16 10.17 3.56
C GLY A 47 -1.84 10.35 5.03
N VAL A 48 -2.75 9.91 5.89
CA VAL A 48 -2.61 10.04 7.34
C VAL A 48 -1.64 8.99 7.85
N LEU A 49 -0.64 9.39 8.61
CA LEU A 49 0.39 8.50 9.13
C LEU A 49 0.22 8.29 10.63
N GLY A 50 0.64 7.11 11.11
CA GLY A 50 0.67 6.80 12.54
C GLY A 50 1.99 7.26 13.18
N GLU A 51 2.28 6.72 14.36
CA GLU A 51 3.51 7.06 15.09
C GLU A 51 4.76 6.58 14.36
N SER A 52 4.73 5.37 13.84
CA SER A 52 5.80 4.83 13.03
C SER A 52 5.59 5.26 11.58
N ARG A 53 6.64 5.69 10.91
CA ARG A 53 6.55 6.15 9.52
C ARG A 53 6.96 5.09 8.51
N ALA A 54 7.30 3.91 8.98
CA ALA A 54 7.74 2.83 8.12
C ALA A 54 6.94 1.58 8.41
N VAL A 55 6.64 0.82 7.37
CA VAL A 55 6.00 -0.49 7.51
C VAL A 55 6.99 -1.42 8.21
N THR A 56 6.53 -2.00 9.31
CA THR A 56 7.30 -3.01 10.04
C THR A 56 6.57 -4.33 9.87
N PRO A 57 7.12 -5.27 9.08
CA PRO A 57 6.44 -6.55 8.88
C PRO A 57 6.23 -7.30 10.20
N GLY A 58 4.98 -7.67 10.47
CA GLY A 58 4.61 -8.49 11.60
C GLY A 58 3.98 -9.78 11.10
N PRO A 59 3.45 -10.62 12.01
CA PRO A 59 2.91 -11.93 11.63
C PRO A 59 1.81 -11.88 10.59
N ILE A 60 0.94 -10.87 10.63
CA ILE A 60 -0.18 -10.75 9.68
C ILE A 60 0.33 -10.43 8.29
N LEU A 61 1.23 -9.46 8.18
CA LEU A 61 1.81 -9.07 6.88
C LEU A 61 2.65 -10.21 6.31
N GLU A 62 3.43 -10.90 7.15
CA GLU A 62 4.22 -12.04 6.70
C GLU A 62 3.34 -13.17 6.20
N ALA A 63 2.21 -13.44 6.86
CA ALA A 63 1.26 -14.44 6.38
C ALA A 63 0.67 -14.04 5.03
N ALA A 64 0.39 -12.76 4.84
CA ALA A 64 -0.12 -12.25 3.57
C ALA A 64 0.93 -12.41 2.44
N ARG A 65 2.19 -12.18 2.74
CA ARG A 65 3.29 -12.36 1.77
C ARG A 65 3.42 -13.80 1.31
N LEU A 66 3.18 -14.75 2.22
CA LEU A 66 3.29 -16.17 1.92
C LEU A 66 2.11 -16.70 1.10
N SER A 67 1.06 -15.90 0.93
CA SER A 67 -0.10 -16.21 0.10
C SER A 67 -0.30 -15.12 -0.94
N PRO A 68 0.67 -14.87 -1.84
CA PRO A 68 0.68 -13.68 -2.70
C PRO A 68 -0.34 -13.69 -3.83
N ALA A 69 -1.04 -14.81 -4.04
CA ALA A 69 -2.08 -14.89 -5.08
C ALA A 69 -3.34 -14.12 -4.72
N ARG A 70 -3.52 -13.74 -3.47
CA ARG A 70 -4.73 -13.09 -2.99
C ARG A 70 -4.40 -11.97 -2.02
N GLU A 71 -5.29 -10.98 -1.99
CA GLU A 71 -5.26 -9.92 -0.98
C GLU A 71 -5.69 -10.46 0.38
N THR A 72 -5.32 -9.73 1.43
CA THR A 72 -5.80 -9.96 2.80
C THR A 72 -6.57 -8.72 3.23
N TYR A 73 -7.85 -8.89 3.50
CA TYR A 73 -8.70 -7.80 3.97
C TYR A 73 -9.05 -8.01 5.43
N LEU A 74 -8.77 -7.00 6.24
CA LEU A 74 -9.07 -6.99 7.68
C LEU A 74 -10.16 -5.95 7.93
N PRO A 75 -11.44 -6.36 7.86
CA PRO A 75 -12.56 -5.39 7.87
C PRO A 75 -12.82 -4.76 9.23
N ASP A 76 -12.34 -5.36 10.31
CA ASP A 76 -12.50 -4.85 11.66
C ASP A 76 -11.18 -5.02 12.42
N LEU A 77 -10.30 -4.03 12.26
CA LEU A 77 -8.96 -4.09 12.84
C LEU A 77 -8.97 -4.13 14.37
N GLN A 78 -9.91 -3.42 14.99
CA GLN A 78 -9.97 -3.34 16.46
C GLN A 78 -10.32 -4.67 17.11
N ALA A 79 -11.00 -5.55 16.39
CA ALA A 79 -11.31 -6.90 16.88
C ALA A 79 -10.16 -7.89 16.68
N LEU A 80 -9.08 -7.47 16.02
CA LEU A 80 -7.99 -8.37 15.64
C LEU A 80 -6.91 -8.40 16.73
N PRO A 81 -6.57 -9.57 17.30
CA PRO A 81 -5.55 -9.63 18.36
C PRO A 81 -4.18 -9.11 17.94
N GLY A 82 -3.81 -9.28 16.67
CA GLY A 82 -2.50 -8.88 16.17
C GLY A 82 -2.40 -7.44 15.67
N ARG A 83 -3.42 -6.61 15.89
CA ARG A 83 -3.47 -5.27 15.32
C ARG A 83 -2.30 -4.36 15.70
N VAL A 84 -1.61 -4.68 16.77
CA VAL A 84 -0.48 -3.89 17.25
C VAL A 84 0.65 -3.79 16.24
N GLU A 85 0.76 -4.74 15.30
CA GLU A 85 1.79 -4.66 14.26
C GLU A 85 1.58 -3.47 13.31
N PHE A 86 0.36 -2.92 13.26
CA PHE A 86 0.02 -1.80 12.37
C PHE A 86 0.24 -0.44 13.02
N GLY A 87 1.29 -0.30 13.84
CA GLY A 87 1.62 0.97 14.49
C GLY A 87 1.98 2.10 13.53
N TYR A 88 2.26 1.80 12.27
CA TYR A 88 2.48 2.81 11.24
C TYR A 88 1.18 3.40 10.70
N LEU A 89 0.05 2.79 10.97
CA LEU A 89 -1.26 3.35 10.63
C LEU A 89 -1.75 4.27 11.75
N PRO A 90 -2.66 5.22 11.43
CA PRO A 90 -3.24 6.06 12.47
C PRO A 90 -3.95 5.23 13.55
N ARG A 91 -4.01 5.75 14.77
CA ARG A 91 -4.65 5.06 15.89
C ARG A 91 -6.13 4.77 15.65
N ASN A 92 -6.79 5.60 14.84
CA ASN A 92 -8.21 5.42 14.51
C ASN A 92 -8.44 4.50 13.31
N ALA A 93 -7.41 3.80 12.83
CA ALA A 93 -7.57 2.84 11.74
C ALA A 93 -8.52 1.72 12.17
N GLN A 94 -9.55 1.47 11.36
CA GLN A 94 -10.60 0.50 11.63
C GLN A 94 -10.57 -0.70 10.68
N ALA A 95 -9.99 -0.54 9.50
CA ALA A 95 -9.87 -1.62 8.52
C ALA A 95 -8.57 -1.47 7.75
N VAL A 96 -8.04 -2.60 7.28
CA VAL A 96 -6.78 -2.65 6.53
C VAL A 96 -6.94 -3.60 5.36
N LEU A 97 -6.39 -3.20 4.21
CA LEU A 97 -6.28 -4.06 3.04
C LEU A 97 -4.80 -4.25 2.72
N LEU A 98 -4.39 -5.50 2.63
CA LEU A 98 -3.03 -5.88 2.27
C LEU A 98 -3.07 -6.52 0.88
N GLN A 99 -2.43 -5.87 -0.09
CA GLN A 99 -2.36 -6.37 -1.47
C GLN A 99 -0.92 -6.75 -1.78
N PRO A 100 -0.62 -8.07 -1.86
CA PRO A 100 0.72 -8.51 -2.25
C PRO A 100 1.02 -8.18 -3.70
N LEU A 101 2.26 -7.79 -3.98
CA LEU A 101 2.77 -7.54 -5.33
C LEU A 101 4.09 -8.28 -5.48
N CYS A 102 4.48 -8.54 -6.73
CA CYS A 102 5.78 -9.17 -7.04
C CYS A 102 6.01 -10.46 -6.25
N ALA A 103 5.01 -11.36 -6.28
CA ALA A 103 5.08 -12.66 -5.60
C ALA A 103 5.40 -12.56 -4.11
N GLY A 104 4.93 -11.49 -3.46
CA GLY A 104 5.14 -11.28 -2.03
C GLY A 104 6.39 -10.48 -1.67
N GLU A 105 7.20 -10.09 -2.63
CA GLU A 105 8.34 -9.20 -2.38
C GLU A 105 7.91 -7.80 -2.00
N SER A 106 6.72 -7.41 -2.41
CA SER A 106 6.15 -6.09 -2.14
C SER A 106 4.77 -6.23 -1.55
N MET A 107 4.37 -5.23 -0.77
CA MET A 107 3.05 -5.19 -0.15
C MET A 107 2.51 -3.77 -0.21
N LEU A 108 1.31 -3.63 -0.76
CA LEU A 108 0.56 -2.39 -0.73
C LEU A 108 -0.37 -2.47 0.48
N VAL A 109 -0.26 -1.50 1.39
CA VAL A 109 -1.03 -1.47 2.63
C VAL A 109 -1.94 -0.26 2.62
N LEU A 110 -3.24 -0.48 2.73
CA LEU A 110 -4.24 0.57 2.80
C LEU A 110 -4.91 0.55 4.16
N GLY A 111 -5.03 1.71 4.78
CA GLY A 111 -5.75 1.86 6.05
C GLY A 111 -6.91 2.83 5.91
N THR A 112 -7.95 2.63 6.69
CA THR A 112 -9.13 3.50 6.71
C THR A 112 -9.65 3.61 8.15
N ASP A 113 -10.35 4.71 8.42
CA ASP A 113 -10.94 4.97 9.74
C ASP A 113 -12.35 4.38 9.89
N ARG A 114 -12.83 3.61 8.93
CA ARG A 114 -14.16 3.00 8.94
C ARG A 114 -14.09 1.50 8.79
N LYS A 115 -14.88 0.78 9.59
CA LYS A 115 -15.00 -0.67 9.47
C LYS A 115 -15.67 -1.02 8.14
N ARG A 116 -15.22 -2.11 7.55
CA ARG A 116 -15.81 -2.66 6.32
C ARG A 116 -15.92 -1.65 5.20
N ALA A 117 -14.96 -0.70 5.14
CA ALA A 117 -15.03 0.42 4.22
C ALA A 117 -14.67 0.07 2.77
N PHE A 118 -13.98 -1.05 2.56
CA PHE A 118 -13.60 -1.45 1.21
C PHE A 118 -14.61 -2.45 0.66
N SER A 119 -15.27 -2.08 -0.43
CA SER A 119 -16.19 -2.96 -1.12
C SER A 119 -15.43 -4.00 -1.96
N PRO A 120 -16.09 -5.10 -2.39
CA PRO A 120 -15.47 -6.02 -3.34
C PRO A 120 -14.97 -5.34 -4.60
N ARG A 121 -15.67 -4.31 -5.07
CA ARG A 121 -15.25 -3.52 -6.23
C ARG A 121 -13.96 -2.75 -5.94
N ASP A 122 -13.86 -2.14 -4.77
CA ASP A 122 -12.64 -1.43 -4.34
C ASP A 122 -11.46 -2.39 -4.31
N ILE A 123 -11.65 -3.56 -3.71
CA ILE A 123 -10.60 -4.57 -3.58
C ILE A 123 -10.15 -5.05 -4.97
N ALA A 124 -11.10 -5.31 -5.86
CA ALA A 124 -10.78 -5.73 -7.22
C ALA A 124 -10.01 -4.65 -7.98
N TRP A 125 -10.40 -3.39 -7.80
CA TRP A 125 -9.73 -2.28 -8.45
C TRP A 125 -8.29 -2.11 -7.94
N VAL A 126 -8.11 -2.19 -6.62
CA VAL A 126 -6.77 -2.12 -6.02
C VAL A 126 -5.90 -3.27 -6.51
N SER A 127 -6.45 -4.47 -6.59
CA SER A 127 -5.73 -5.63 -7.11
C SER A 127 -5.29 -5.42 -8.56
N ALA A 128 -6.18 -4.91 -9.40
CA ALA A 128 -5.86 -4.62 -10.79
C ALA A 128 -4.76 -3.55 -10.90
N LEU A 129 -4.87 -2.50 -10.10
CA LEU A 129 -3.87 -1.44 -10.06
C LEU A 129 -2.53 -1.99 -9.61
N GLY A 130 -2.52 -2.85 -8.60
CA GLY A 130 -1.31 -3.52 -8.12
C GLY A 130 -0.62 -4.33 -9.21
N SER A 131 -1.40 -5.02 -10.04
CA SER A 131 -0.86 -5.79 -11.17
C SER A 131 -0.16 -4.88 -12.17
N GLN A 132 -0.63 -3.65 -12.34
CA GLN A 132 0.01 -2.68 -13.22
C GLN A 132 1.29 -2.10 -12.59
N LEU A 133 1.34 -2.01 -11.27
CA LEU A 133 2.50 -1.47 -10.58
C LEU A 133 3.64 -2.47 -10.44
N ALA A 134 3.33 -3.77 -10.38
CA ALA A 134 4.33 -4.81 -10.12
C ALA A 134 5.55 -4.74 -11.03
N PRO A 135 5.41 -4.60 -12.36
CA PRO A 135 6.59 -4.49 -13.22
C PRO A 135 7.45 -3.26 -12.92
N LEU A 136 6.82 -2.17 -12.48
CA LEU A 136 7.53 -0.92 -12.18
C LEU A 136 8.36 -1.03 -10.90
N LEU A 137 7.91 -1.83 -9.95
CA LEU A 137 8.62 -1.99 -8.68
C LEU A 137 9.97 -2.67 -8.85
N ARG A 138 10.15 -3.44 -9.90
CA ARG A 138 11.43 -4.06 -10.20
C ARG A 138 12.48 -3.04 -10.59
N GLU A 139 12.07 -1.85 -11.02
CA GLU A 139 12.95 -0.76 -11.41
C GLU A 139 13.28 0.17 -10.23
N VAL A 140 12.48 0.12 -9.17
CA VAL A 140 12.68 0.95 -7.97
C VAL A 140 13.63 0.23 -7.02
N ARG A 141 14.71 0.89 -6.61
CA ARG A 141 15.71 0.34 -5.71
C ARG A 141 15.99 1.28 -4.55
#